data_72784a0de4c42a990f43ded48d6cbeef
#
_entry.id   72784a0de4c42a990f43ded48d6cbeef
#
_cell.length_a   1.000
_cell.length_b   1.000
_cell.length_c   1.000
_cell.angle_alpha   90.00
_cell.angle_beta   90.00
_cell.angle_gamma   90.00
#
_symmetry.space_group_name_H-M   'P 1'
#
loop_
_entity.id
_entity.type
_entity.pdbx_description
1 polymer ?
#
loop_
_entity_poly.entity_id
_entity_poly.type
_entity_poly.pdbx_seq_one_letter_code
_entity_poly.pdbx_strand_id
1 'polypeptide(L)'
;ATAVVKVDMIEPLAKRVVELGWHIQFNVEGAQVVELADLFRRLPTQMVFDHLGNPTLPAGVDHASHAVLRGLVDKGRTWVKLSGAYSNSKSGPPYPEAARTARAWVAAAPERLVWGSDWPHPTERNDNKPDDALLFDLLAAWVPDAATRNRILVANPQTLYGFRPRPA
;
A
#
# COMPACT_ATOMS: atom_id res chain seq x y z
N ALA A 1 17.94 -3.65 7.05
CA ALA A 1 17.34 -4.99 7.02
C ALA A 1 17.81 -5.69 5.75
N THR A 2 18.28 -6.95 5.87
CA THR A 2 18.72 -7.72 4.70
C THR A 2 17.46 -8.29 4.05
N ALA A 3 17.18 -7.90 2.81
CA ALA A 3 16.06 -8.46 2.06
C ALA A 3 16.29 -9.98 1.89
N VAL A 4 15.29 -10.78 2.21
CA VAL A 4 15.34 -12.23 2.07
C VAL A 4 15.15 -12.65 0.60
N VAL A 5 14.34 -11.89 -0.14
CA VAL A 5 14.04 -12.13 -1.57
C VAL A 5 14.90 -11.20 -2.41
N LYS A 6 15.70 -11.77 -3.30
CA LYS A 6 16.49 -11.02 -4.28
C LYS A 6 15.62 -10.67 -5.50
N VAL A 7 16.00 -9.61 -6.23
CA VAL A 7 15.23 -9.11 -7.39
C VAL A 7 15.04 -10.18 -8.47
N ASP A 8 16.05 -11.00 -8.72
CA ASP A 8 16.02 -12.09 -9.70
C ASP A 8 15.04 -13.23 -9.33
N MET A 9 14.64 -13.32 -8.06
CA MET A 9 13.67 -14.30 -7.56
C MET A 9 12.21 -13.85 -7.76
N ILE A 10 11.94 -12.56 -7.95
CA ILE A 10 10.58 -12.01 -7.95
C ILE A 10 9.76 -12.58 -9.11
N GLU A 11 10.28 -12.54 -10.32
CA GLU A 11 9.53 -13.02 -11.50
C GLU A 11 9.27 -14.52 -11.49
N PRO A 12 10.24 -15.39 -11.16
CA PRO A 12 9.97 -16.83 -10.97
C PRO A 12 8.92 -17.10 -9.88
N LEU A 13 8.98 -16.37 -8.76
CA LEU A 13 8.01 -16.49 -7.69
C LEU A 13 6.61 -16.06 -8.15
N ALA A 14 6.50 -14.92 -8.86
CA ALA A 14 5.24 -14.43 -9.38
C ALA A 14 4.56 -15.44 -10.33
N LYS A 15 5.33 -16.12 -11.18
CA LYS A 15 4.82 -17.19 -12.04
C LYS A 15 4.27 -18.38 -11.28
N ARG A 16 4.84 -18.71 -10.12
CA ARG A 16 4.34 -19.82 -9.28
C ARG A 16 3.10 -19.44 -8.49
N VAL A 17 3.09 -18.24 -7.88
CA VAL A 17 1.98 -17.86 -6.99
C VAL A 17 0.72 -17.48 -7.76
N VAL A 18 0.83 -17.04 -9.02
CA VAL A 18 -0.35 -16.73 -9.84
C VAL A 18 -1.20 -17.98 -10.13
N GLU A 19 -0.57 -19.16 -10.28
CA GLU A 19 -1.27 -20.43 -10.47
C GLU A 19 -2.10 -20.83 -9.25
N LEU A 20 -1.72 -20.33 -8.06
CA LEU A 20 -2.43 -20.52 -6.79
C LEU A 20 -3.50 -19.46 -6.54
N GLY A 21 -3.68 -18.49 -7.43
CA GLY A 21 -4.54 -17.33 -7.22
C GLY A 21 -4.02 -16.34 -6.17
N TRP A 22 -2.73 -16.42 -5.81
CA TRP A 22 -2.14 -15.55 -4.80
C TRP A 22 -1.61 -14.26 -5.40
N HIS A 23 -1.51 -13.22 -4.58
CA HIS A 23 -0.85 -11.96 -4.90
C HIS A 23 0.55 -11.88 -4.27
N ILE A 24 1.37 -10.95 -4.75
CA ILE A 24 2.64 -10.60 -4.09
C ILE A 24 2.47 -9.24 -3.41
N GLN A 25 2.95 -9.16 -2.18
CA GLN A 25 3.00 -7.91 -1.43
C GLN A 25 4.42 -7.38 -1.43
N PHE A 26 4.59 -6.10 -1.77
CA PHE A 26 5.87 -5.42 -1.87
C PHE A 26 6.00 -4.36 -0.79
N ASN A 27 7.00 -4.52 0.06
CA ASN A 27 7.49 -3.47 0.94
C ASN A 27 8.83 -2.97 0.38
N VAL A 28 8.76 -1.97 -0.50
CA VAL A 28 9.89 -1.40 -1.24
C VAL A 28 9.87 0.12 -1.15
N GLU A 29 11.03 0.74 -1.24
CA GLU A 29 11.15 2.19 -1.23
C GLU A 29 10.82 2.80 -2.59
N GLY A 30 10.44 4.07 -2.62
CA GLY A 30 10.07 4.77 -3.86
C GLY A 30 11.17 4.73 -4.94
N ALA A 31 12.44 4.83 -4.57
CA ALA A 31 13.55 4.69 -5.51
C ALA A 31 13.56 3.30 -6.18
N GLN A 32 13.33 2.24 -5.41
CA GLN A 32 13.26 0.87 -5.93
C GLN A 32 12.02 0.66 -6.83
N VAL A 33 10.92 1.34 -6.54
CA VAL A 33 9.74 1.32 -7.43
C VAL A 33 10.09 1.85 -8.82
N VAL A 34 10.87 2.92 -8.90
CA VAL A 34 11.31 3.49 -10.17
C VAL A 34 12.30 2.56 -10.88
N GLU A 35 13.29 2.05 -10.16
CA GLU A 35 14.31 1.14 -10.68
C GLU A 35 13.69 -0.15 -11.25
N LEU A 36 12.71 -0.72 -10.55
CA LEU A 36 12.09 -2.00 -10.89
C LEU A 36 10.78 -1.85 -11.70
N ALA A 37 10.49 -0.66 -12.22
CA ALA A 37 9.23 -0.38 -12.89
C ALA A 37 8.93 -1.36 -14.04
N ASP A 38 9.93 -1.73 -14.85
CA ASP A 38 9.75 -2.66 -15.96
C ASP A 38 9.52 -4.11 -15.47
N LEU A 39 10.13 -4.48 -14.35
CA LEU A 39 9.82 -5.76 -13.71
C LEU A 39 8.35 -5.80 -13.28
N PHE A 40 7.88 -4.80 -12.53
CA PHE A 40 6.49 -4.76 -12.06
C PHE A 40 5.47 -4.77 -13.20
N ARG A 41 5.76 -4.08 -14.32
CA ARG A 41 4.86 -4.05 -15.49
C ARG A 41 4.62 -5.42 -16.13
N ARG A 42 5.59 -6.34 -16.06
CA ARG A 42 5.50 -7.67 -16.70
C ARG A 42 5.08 -8.79 -15.75
N LEU A 43 5.02 -8.56 -14.41
CA LEU A 43 4.57 -9.59 -13.48
C LEU A 43 3.14 -10.04 -13.79
N PRO A 44 2.87 -11.37 -13.82
CA PRO A 44 1.55 -11.89 -14.18
C PRO A 44 0.54 -11.83 -13.03
N THR A 45 0.99 -11.71 -11.78
CA THR A 45 0.16 -11.79 -10.57
C THR A 45 -0.39 -10.44 -10.15
N GLN A 46 -1.38 -10.44 -9.25
CA GLN A 46 -1.79 -9.25 -8.52
C GLN A 46 -0.67 -8.78 -7.59
N MET A 47 -0.53 -7.49 -7.41
CA MET A 47 0.48 -6.85 -6.58
C MET A 47 -0.18 -5.95 -5.54
N VAL A 48 0.37 -5.94 -4.34
CA VAL A 48 0.01 -5.00 -3.27
C VAL A 48 1.26 -4.25 -2.87
N PHE A 49 1.23 -2.93 -2.91
CA PHE A 49 2.33 -2.09 -2.41
C PHE A 49 1.98 -1.58 -1.02
N ASP A 50 2.84 -1.86 -0.06
CA ASP A 50 2.68 -1.44 1.33
C ASP A 50 2.88 0.07 1.52
N HIS A 51 2.39 0.58 2.64
CA HIS A 51 2.72 1.89 3.21
C HIS A 51 2.61 3.04 2.20
N LEU A 52 1.43 3.20 1.57
CA LEU A 52 1.18 4.25 0.57
C LEU A 52 2.08 4.15 -0.67
N GLY A 53 2.78 3.03 -0.86
CA GLY A 53 3.81 2.85 -1.88
C GLY A 53 5.17 3.43 -1.49
N ASN A 54 5.40 3.72 -0.21
CA ASN A 54 6.66 4.26 0.35
C ASN A 54 7.31 5.35 -0.53
N PRO A 55 6.60 6.45 -0.84
CA PRO A 55 7.16 7.51 -1.67
C PRO A 55 8.37 8.15 -0.98
N THR A 56 9.39 8.48 -1.74
CA THR A 56 10.58 9.13 -1.20
C THR A 56 10.25 10.55 -0.70
N LEU A 57 10.50 10.81 0.57
CA LEU A 57 10.31 12.13 1.17
C LEU A 57 11.51 13.06 0.93
N PRO A 58 11.28 14.37 0.80
CA PRO A 58 10.01 15.10 1.01
C PRO A 58 9.10 15.16 -0.23
N ALA A 59 9.51 14.60 -1.37
CA ALA A 59 8.75 14.72 -2.62
C ALA A 59 7.35 14.07 -2.52
N GLY A 60 7.21 12.94 -1.79
CA GLY A 60 5.91 12.33 -1.60
C GLY A 60 5.23 11.96 -2.94
N VAL A 61 4.05 12.50 -3.18
CA VAL A 61 3.29 12.29 -4.43
C VAL A 61 3.98 12.86 -5.68
N ASP A 62 4.89 13.80 -5.52
CA ASP A 62 5.64 14.39 -6.63
C ASP A 62 6.87 13.54 -7.01
N HIS A 63 7.18 12.50 -6.24
CA HIS A 63 8.25 11.55 -6.59
C HIS A 63 7.82 10.66 -7.76
N ALA A 64 8.75 10.34 -8.64
CA ALA A 64 8.48 9.52 -9.84
C ALA A 64 7.84 8.15 -9.54
N SER A 65 8.09 7.58 -8.34
CA SER A 65 7.46 6.33 -7.91
C SER A 65 5.94 6.40 -7.87
N HIS A 66 5.37 7.55 -7.49
CA HIS A 66 3.92 7.70 -7.46
C HIS A 66 3.31 7.57 -8.86
N ALA A 67 3.93 8.18 -9.87
CA ALA A 67 3.49 8.05 -11.26
C ALA A 67 3.65 6.61 -11.79
N VAL A 68 4.75 5.92 -11.44
CA VAL A 68 4.94 4.49 -11.79
C VAL A 68 3.85 3.63 -11.17
N LEU A 69 3.62 3.75 -9.86
CA LEU A 69 2.58 2.99 -9.17
C LEU A 69 1.19 3.31 -9.70
N ARG A 70 0.90 4.59 -10.00
CA ARG A 70 -0.36 5.00 -10.61
C ARG A 70 -0.60 4.27 -11.94
N GLY A 71 0.41 4.24 -12.83
CA GLY A 71 0.31 3.51 -14.09
C GLY A 71 0.16 1.99 -13.93
N LEU A 72 0.64 1.40 -12.83
CA LEU A 72 0.41 0.00 -12.50
C LEU A 72 -1.01 -0.24 -11.96
N VAL A 73 -1.52 0.66 -11.13
CA VAL A 73 -2.89 0.62 -10.59
C VAL A 73 -3.92 0.73 -11.72
N ASP A 74 -3.71 1.61 -12.69
CA ASP A 74 -4.58 1.81 -13.85
C ASP A 74 -4.70 0.56 -14.74
N LYS A 75 -3.71 -0.36 -14.68
CA LYS A 75 -3.78 -1.68 -15.33
C LYS A 75 -4.69 -2.68 -14.60
N GLY A 76 -5.22 -2.34 -13.43
CA GLY A 76 -6.24 -3.09 -12.73
C GLY A 76 -5.77 -4.29 -11.91
N ARG A 77 -4.45 -4.56 -11.81
CA ARG A 77 -3.89 -5.68 -11.04
C ARG A 77 -3.06 -5.25 -9.83
N THR A 78 -2.99 -3.98 -9.58
CA THR A 78 -2.16 -3.41 -8.50
C THR A 78 -3.03 -2.72 -7.47
N TRP A 79 -2.67 -2.91 -6.21
CA TRP A 79 -3.31 -2.37 -5.04
C TRP A 79 -2.30 -1.58 -4.21
N VAL A 80 -2.79 -0.61 -3.46
CA VAL A 80 -1.97 0.15 -2.51
C VAL A 80 -2.58 0.03 -1.13
N LYS A 81 -1.74 -0.25 -0.13
CA LYS A 81 -2.17 -0.33 1.26
C LYS A 81 -2.01 1.02 1.94
N LEU A 82 -3.10 1.56 2.45
CA LEU A 82 -3.11 2.72 3.33
C LEU A 82 -2.67 2.30 4.73
N SER A 83 -1.37 2.26 4.97
CA SER A 83 -0.73 1.86 6.22
C SER A 83 0.57 2.63 6.43
N GLY A 84 1.23 2.47 7.57
CA GLY A 84 2.56 3.00 7.84
C GLY A 84 2.64 4.53 7.72
N ALA A 85 1.67 5.27 8.25
CA ALA A 85 1.66 6.74 8.22
C ALA A 85 2.94 7.32 8.85
N TYR A 86 3.40 6.70 9.93
CA TYR A 86 4.57 7.10 10.69
C TYR A 86 5.89 6.95 9.91
N SER A 87 5.99 5.97 9.01
CA SER A 87 7.16 5.80 8.12
C SER A 87 7.11 6.72 6.89
N ASN A 88 5.94 7.26 6.56
CA ASN A 88 5.69 8.14 5.43
C ASN A 88 5.52 9.62 5.82
N SER A 89 5.99 10.00 6.99
CA SER A 89 6.00 11.38 7.46
C SER A 89 7.25 11.65 8.28
N LYS A 90 7.81 12.86 8.16
CA LYS A 90 8.88 13.35 9.03
C LYS A 90 8.33 13.99 10.30
N SER A 91 7.07 14.38 10.27
CA SER A 91 6.32 14.94 11.39
C SER A 91 5.57 13.83 12.11
N GLY A 92 5.40 13.97 13.42
CA GLY A 92 4.51 13.09 14.21
C GLY A 92 3.04 13.25 13.80
N PRO A 93 2.12 12.61 14.57
CA PRO A 93 0.69 12.72 14.29
C PRO A 93 0.26 14.19 14.15
N PRO A 94 -0.62 14.51 13.18
CA PRO A 94 -1.41 13.63 12.34
C PRO A 94 -0.75 13.20 11.02
N TYR A 95 0.58 13.17 10.92
CA TYR A 95 1.37 12.70 9.77
C TYR A 95 1.00 13.41 8.43
N PRO A 96 1.25 14.71 8.29
CA PRO A 96 0.72 15.51 7.18
C PRO A 96 1.22 15.06 5.79
N GLU A 97 2.46 14.59 5.69
CA GLU A 97 3.02 14.09 4.43
C GLU A 97 2.33 12.79 3.99
N ALA A 98 2.12 11.86 4.94
CA ALA A 98 1.37 10.63 4.69
C ALA A 98 -0.09 10.94 4.33
N ALA A 99 -0.72 11.90 5.01
CA ALA A 99 -2.08 12.34 4.71
C ALA A 99 -2.22 12.89 3.28
N ARG A 100 -1.25 13.67 2.79
CA ARG A 100 -1.23 14.17 1.42
C ARG A 100 -1.19 13.00 0.42
N THR A 101 -0.32 12.03 0.65
CA THR A 101 -0.18 10.85 -0.21
C THR A 101 -1.45 9.96 -0.18
N ALA A 102 -1.99 9.72 1.01
CA ALA A 102 -3.21 8.93 1.18
C ALA A 102 -4.41 9.56 0.43
N ARG A 103 -4.62 10.87 0.58
CA ARG A 103 -5.69 11.58 -0.13
C ARG A 103 -5.51 11.56 -1.64
N ALA A 104 -4.28 11.65 -2.14
CA ALA A 104 -4.00 11.51 -3.57
C ALA A 104 -4.39 10.12 -4.09
N TRP A 105 -4.07 9.06 -3.35
CA TRP A 105 -4.51 7.70 -3.68
C TRP A 105 -6.03 7.55 -3.65
N VAL A 106 -6.69 8.07 -2.61
CA VAL A 106 -8.15 8.03 -2.47
C VAL A 106 -8.86 8.74 -3.63
N ALA A 107 -8.35 9.90 -4.03
CA ALA A 107 -8.90 10.63 -5.17
C ALA A 107 -8.67 9.89 -6.51
N ALA A 108 -7.57 9.15 -6.61
CA ALA A 108 -7.13 8.55 -7.85
C ALA A 108 -7.70 7.16 -8.14
N ALA A 109 -7.81 6.29 -7.12
CA ALA A 109 -8.19 4.89 -7.30
C ALA A 109 -8.76 4.26 -6.01
N PRO A 110 -9.88 4.76 -5.47
CA PRO A 110 -10.42 4.27 -4.20
C PRO A 110 -10.80 2.77 -4.24
N GLU A 111 -11.05 2.22 -5.43
CA GLU A 111 -11.36 0.81 -5.65
C GLU A 111 -10.14 -0.11 -5.62
N ARG A 112 -8.94 0.44 -5.52
CA ARG A 112 -7.65 -0.28 -5.47
C ARG A 112 -6.88 -0.04 -4.18
N LEU A 113 -7.58 0.39 -3.15
CA LEU A 113 -6.99 0.65 -1.83
C LEU A 113 -7.50 -0.36 -0.80
N VAL A 114 -6.59 -0.78 0.07
CA VAL A 114 -6.92 -1.50 1.30
C VAL A 114 -6.27 -0.78 2.47
N TRP A 115 -6.80 -0.93 3.68
CA TRP A 115 -6.20 -0.40 4.90
C TRP A 115 -5.46 -1.49 5.67
N GLY A 116 -4.44 -1.12 6.46
CA GLY A 116 -3.75 -1.99 7.38
C GLY A 116 -3.11 -1.21 8.54
N SER A 117 -3.10 -1.78 9.73
CA SER A 117 -2.50 -1.17 10.93
C SER A 117 -0.97 -1.14 10.88
N ASP A 118 -0.37 -2.13 10.22
CA ASP A 118 1.06 -2.44 10.28
C ASP A 118 1.53 -2.93 11.67
N TRP A 119 0.57 -3.41 12.49
CA TRP A 119 0.94 -4.02 13.77
C TRP A 119 1.89 -5.22 13.57
N PRO A 120 2.93 -5.39 14.37
CA PRO A 120 3.30 -4.68 15.59
C PRO A 120 4.30 -3.52 15.39
N HIS A 121 4.27 -2.82 14.25
CA HIS A 121 5.14 -1.67 13.91
C HIS A 121 6.64 -2.02 14.02
N PRO A 122 7.14 -2.95 13.20
CA PRO A 122 8.45 -3.56 13.40
C PRO A 122 9.63 -2.59 13.22
N THR A 123 9.40 -1.48 12.51
CA THR A 123 10.42 -0.43 12.30
C THR A 123 10.53 0.56 13.45
N GLU A 124 9.53 0.57 14.34
CA GLU A 124 9.49 1.52 15.47
C GLU A 124 10.05 0.89 16.75
N ARG A 125 10.71 1.72 17.54
CA ARG A 125 11.20 1.31 18.85
C ARG A 125 10.05 1.03 19.80
N ASN A 126 10.23 0.11 20.74
CA ASN A 126 9.17 -0.30 21.68
C ASN A 126 8.61 0.84 22.56
N ASP A 127 9.42 1.87 22.79
CA ASP A 127 9.05 3.06 23.58
C ASP A 127 8.40 4.17 22.74
N ASN A 128 8.27 3.98 21.41
CA ASN A 128 7.74 4.98 20.46
C ASN A 128 6.82 4.37 19.41
N LYS A 129 6.14 3.28 19.74
CA LYS A 129 5.19 2.66 18.80
C LYS A 129 3.95 3.54 18.67
N PRO A 130 3.43 3.71 17.43
CA PRO A 130 2.20 4.45 17.24
C PRO A 130 1.01 3.70 17.85
N ASP A 131 0.01 4.46 18.25
CA ASP A 131 -1.27 3.92 18.72
C ASP A 131 -2.12 3.50 17.51
N ASP A 132 -2.52 2.22 17.47
CA ASP A 132 -3.34 1.66 16.40
C ASP A 132 -4.71 2.33 16.25
N ALA A 133 -5.31 2.79 17.35
CA ALA A 133 -6.57 3.52 17.32
C ALA A 133 -6.40 4.87 16.60
N LEU A 134 -5.34 5.60 16.93
CA LEU A 134 -5.02 6.85 16.22
C LEU A 134 -4.71 6.60 14.73
N LEU A 135 -3.99 5.54 14.40
CA LEU A 135 -3.73 5.19 13.00
C LEU A 135 -5.02 4.84 12.24
N PHE A 136 -5.97 4.19 12.90
CA PHE A 136 -7.27 3.92 12.31
C PHE A 136 -8.11 5.18 12.11
N ASP A 137 -8.08 6.11 13.06
CA ASP A 137 -8.80 7.39 12.99
C ASP A 137 -8.29 8.27 11.84
N LEU A 138 -7.01 8.15 11.45
CA LEU A 138 -6.47 8.83 10.28
C LEU A 138 -7.23 8.46 8.99
N LEU A 139 -7.74 7.23 8.88
CA LEU A 139 -8.52 6.83 7.71
C LEU A 139 -9.77 7.70 7.54
N ALA A 140 -10.46 8.05 8.64
CA ALA A 140 -11.62 8.95 8.57
C ALA A 140 -11.24 10.36 8.11
N ALA A 141 -10.05 10.83 8.49
CA ALA A 141 -9.52 12.13 8.06
C ALA A 141 -9.05 12.13 6.58
N TRP A 142 -8.57 10.99 6.09
CA TRP A 142 -8.13 10.84 4.70
C TRP A 142 -9.29 10.59 3.75
N VAL A 143 -10.35 9.90 4.24
CA VAL A 143 -11.52 9.44 3.48
C VAL A 143 -12.79 9.88 4.21
N PRO A 144 -13.20 11.15 4.11
CA PRO A 144 -14.38 11.64 4.83
C PRO A 144 -15.70 11.01 4.36
N ASP A 145 -15.78 10.53 3.12
CA ASP A 145 -16.95 9.83 2.60
C ASP A 145 -17.05 8.40 3.17
N ALA A 146 -18.16 8.11 3.85
CA ALA A 146 -18.40 6.82 4.51
C ALA A 146 -18.51 5.64 3.53
N ALA A 147 -19.07 5.85 2.34
CA ALA A 147 -19.21 4.82 1.34
C ALA A 147 -17.83 4.39 0.80
N THR A 148 -16.95 5.35 0.55
CA THR A 148 -15.56 5.11 0.14
C THR A 148 -14.76 4.43 1.26
N ARG A 149 -14.93 4.84 2.52
CA ARG A 149 -14.28 4.13 3.66
C ARG A 149 -14.75 2.68 3.75
N ASN A 150 -16.03 2.41 3.63
CA ASN A 150 -16.56 1.05 3.61
C ASN A 150 -16.01 0.22 2.45
N ARG A 151 -15.85 0.82 1.28
CA ARG A 151 -15.20 0.16 0.15
C ARG A 151 -13.78 -0.26 0.52
N ILE A 152 -12.98 0.64 1.07
CA ILE A 152 -11.57 0.38 1.43
C ILE A 152 -11.45 -0.67 2.55
N LEU A 153 -12.38 -0.65 3.52
CA LEU A 153 -12.33 -1.54 4.68
C LEU A 153 -12.99 -2.91 4.45
N VAL A 154 -13.92 -3.01 3.50
CA VAL A 154 -14.75 -4.21 3.33
C VAL A 154 -14.71 -4.73 1.89
N ALA A 155 -15.25 -3.99 0.93
CA ALA A 155 -15.43 -4.49 -0.44
C ALA A 155 -14.10 -4.77 -1.16
N ASN A 156 -13.13 -3.89 -1.00
CA ASN A 156 -11.80 -4.07 -1.59
C ASN A 156 -11.04 -5.27 -0.98
N PRO A 157 -10.96 -5.44 0.37
CA PRO A 157 -10.40 -6.64 0.98
C PRO A 157 -11.11 -7.93 0.57
N GLN A 158 -12.45 -7.90 0.44
CA GLN A 158 -13.18 -9.05 -0.08
C GLN A 158 -12.72 -9.44 -1.49
N THR A 159 -12.54 -8.44 -2.35
CA THR A 159 -12.07 -8.65 -3.73
C THR A 159 -10.62 -9.13 -3.78
N LEU A 160 -9.73 -8.47 -3.03
CA LEU A 160 -8.28 -8.76 -3.07
C LEU A 160 -7.93 -10.09 -2.43
N TYR A 161 -8.49 -10.37 -1.25
CA TYR A 161 -8.14 -11.53 -0.43
C TYR A 161 -9.13 -12.71 -0.57
N GLY A 162 -10.21 -12.54 -1.32
CA GLY A 162 -11.19 -13.59 -1.54
C GLY A 162 -12.07 -13.90 -0.31
N PHE A 163 -12.27 -12.93 0.59
CA PHE A 163 -13.17 -13.12 1.72
C PHE A 163 -14.62 -13.31 1.24
N ARG A 164 -15.28 -14.31 1.78
CA ARG A 164 -16.71 -14.53 1.48
C ARG A 164 -17.55 -13.39 2.07
N PRO A 165 -18.56 -12.89 1.34
CA PRO A 165 -19.54 -11.97 1.92
C PRO A 165 -20.16 -12.60 3.17
N ARG A 166 -20.36 -11.79 4.23
CA ARG A 166 -21.11 -12.27 5.39
C ARG A 166 -22.56 -12.54 4.94
N PRO A 167 -23.16 -13.68 5.28
CA PRO A 167 -24.59 -13.86 5.08
C PRO A 167 -25.38 -12.75 5.76
N ALA A 168 -26.41 -12.25 5.10
CA ALA A 168 -27.30 -11.23 5.63
C ALA A 168 -28.06 -11.76 6.86
#